data_487fc36fad6fbf11d33e483b7de7acce
#
_entry.id   487fc36fad6fbf11d33e483b7de7acce
#
_cell.length_a   1.000
_cell.length_b   1.000
_cell.length_c   1.000
_cell.angle_alpha   90.00
_cell.angle_beta   90.00
_cell.angle_gamma   90.00
#
_symmetry.space_group_name_H-M   'P 1'
#
loop_
_entity.id
_entity.type
_entity.pdbx_description
1 polymer ?
#
loop_
_entity_poly.entity_id
_entity_poly.type
_entity_poly.pdbx_seq_one_letter_code
_entity_poly.pdbx_strand_id
1 'polypeptide(L)'
;MELKVLGQEDQAVSKGCSASSCGSNDDQLSHLPDDIREKVHNHPCYSEEAHHYFARMHVAVAPACNIQCHYCNRKYDCANESRPGVVSELLTPDQAVKKTMAVAANIPQMTVLGIAGPGDPLANPERTFETFRQLSEKAPDIKLCVSTNGLALPDSVEELAKHNIDHVTITINCVDPDVGAKIYPWIFWENKRIHGREGAAILIEQQQKGLEMLVAKGILVKVNSVLIPGVNDEHLKEVSRMVKQKGAFLHNVMPLIAEAEHGTFYGVMGQRGPNAKELQALQDACAGDMNMMRHCRQCRADAVGLLGEDRGAEFTMDKIELMDIDYAAAMEKRAKIHDAIREELDAKRAGKAEQ
;
A
#
# COMPACT_ATOMS: atom_id res chain seq x y z
N MET A 1 35.68 13.57 -6.09
CA MET A 1 34.78 13.06 -7.14
C MET A 1 33.39 13.21 -6.57
N GLU A 2 32.80 14.39 -6.76
CA GLU A 2 31.50 14.74 -6.19
C GLU A 2 30.39 14.02 -6.95
N LEU A 3 29.57 13.27 -6.22
CA LEU A 3 28.33 12.68 -6.74
C LEU A 3 27.31 13.80 -6.94
N LYS A 4 27.09 14.17 -8.20
CA LYS A 4 25.94 15.01 -8.57
C LYS A 4 24.65 14.29 -8.21
N VAL A 5 23.94 14.83 -7.23
CA VAL A 5 22.52 14.56 -7.02
C VAL A 5 21.81 15.10 -8.25
N LEU A 6 21.26 14.22 -9.09
CA LEU A 6 20.42 14.59 -10.22
C LEU A 6 19.17 15.27 -9.69
N GLY A 7 18.99 16.52 -10.14
CA GLY A 7 18.08 17.49 -9.59
C GLY A 7 16.60 17.18 -9.77
N GLN A 8 15.88 17.78 -8.89
CA GLN A 8 14.48 18.17 -9.03
C GLN A 8 14.32 19.10 -10.22
N GLU A 9 14.12 18.59 -11.43
CA GLU A 9 13.56 19.38 -12.52
C GLU A 9 12.72 18.48 -13.42
N ASP A 10 11.50 18.97 -13.73
CA ASP A 10 10.53 18.45 -14.70
C ASP A 10 9.75 17.17 -14.33
N GLN A 11 9.04 17.22 -13.21
CA GLN A 11 7.78 16.48 -13.11
C GLN A 11 6.68 17.32 -13.77
N ALA A 12 6.30 16.94 -14.99
CA ALA A 12 5.05 17.41 -15.57
C ALA A 12 3.92 17.05 -14.60
N VAL A 13 3.42 18.05 -13.90
CA VAL A 13 2.21 17.98 -13.08
C VAL A 13 1.09 17.56 -14.04
N SER A 14 0.73 16.29 -14.02
CA SER A 14 -0.46 15.81 -14.71
C SER A 14 -1.62 16.61 -14.15
N LYS A 15 -2.22 17.46 -15.00
CA LYS A 15 -3.45 18.21 -14.72
C LYS A 15 -4.46 17.24 -14.11
N GLY A 16 -5.03 17.64 -12.98
CA GLY A 16 -5.93 16.84 -12.16
C GLY A 16 -6.95 16.06 -12.98
N CYS A 17 -7.23 14.84 -12.55
CA CYS A 17 -8.33 14.06 -13.07
C CYS A 17 -9.62 14.90 -13.01
N SER A 18 -10.31 14.99 -14.14
CA SER A 18 -11.67 15.52 -14.15
C SER A 18 -12.53 14.64 -13.23
N ALA A 19 -13.36 15.24 -12.40
CA ALA A 19 -14.13 14.63 -11.31
C ALA A 19 -15.17 13.56 -11.74
N SER A 20 -15.10 13.03 -12.95
CA SER A 20 -16.12 12.16 -13.51
C SER A 20 -15.72 10.70 -13.73
N SER A 21 -14.52 10.26 -13.31
CA SER A 21 -14.08 8.88 -13.64
C SER A 21 -13.21 8.15 -12.60
N CYS A 22 -13.10 8.65 -11.39
CA CYS A 22 -12.27 8.03 -10.35
C CYS A 22 -13.11 7.72 -9.12
N GLY A 23 -12.94 6.55 -8.58
CA GLY A 23 -13.37 6.23 -7.23
C GLY A 23 -14.39 5.11 -7.11
N SER A 24 -14.42 4.53 -5.94
CA SER A 24 -15.62 3.88 -5.43
C SER A 24 -16.69 4.96 -5.36
N ASN A 25 -17.63 4.97 -6.32
CA ASN A 25 -18.81 5.84 -6.23
C ASN A 25 -19.45 5.64 -4.86
N ASP A 26 -19.87 6.72 -4.17
CA ASP A 26 -20.62 6.63 -2.92
C ASP A 26 -21.85 5.71 -3.03
N ASP A 27 -22.45 5.57 -4.20
CA ASP A 27 -23.49 4.59 -4.50
C ASP A 27 -23.03 3.15 -4.26
N GLN A 28 -21.76 2.80 -4.49
CA GLN A 28 -21.23 1.47 -4.21
C GLN A 28 -20.95 1.25 -2.71
N LEU A 29 -20.72 2.30 -1.95
CA LEU A 29 -20.50 2.22 -0.51
C LEU A 29 -21.80 2.23 0.29
N SER A 30 -22.89 2.76 -0.26
CA SER A 30 -24.22 2.81 0.39
C SER A 30 -24.79 1.44 0.72
N HIS A 31 -24.38 0.40 0.00
CA HIS A 31 -24.81 -0.99 0.21
C HIS A 31 -23.97 -1.75 1.24
N LEU A 32 -22.88 -1.16 1.73
CA LEU A 32 -21.98 -1.81 2.68
C LEU A 32 -22.53 -1.69 4.12
N PRO A 33 -22.26 -2.68 4.99
CA PRO A 33 -22.49 -2.55 6.43
C PRO A 33 -21.81 -1.30 7.01
N ASP A 34 -22.42 -0.72 8.04
CA ASP A 34 -21.94 0.55 8.64
C ASP A 34 -20.49 0.49 9.11
N ASP A 35 -20.10 -0.63 9.73
CA ASP A 35 -18.72 -0.87 10.19
C ASP A 35 -17.70 -0.92 9.05
N ILE A 36 -18.08 -1.44 7.90
CA ILE A 36 -17.23 -1.45 6.69
C ILE A 36 -17.13 -0.05 6.11
N ARG A 37 -18.24 0.69 6.05
CA ARG A 37 -18.24 2.07 5.56
C ARG A 37 -17.33 2.95 6.42
N GLU A 38 -17.38 2.84 7.73
CA GLU A 38 -16.52 3.59 8.64
C GLU A 38 -15.03 3.30 8.39
N LYS A 39 -14.67 2.02 8.20
CA LYS A 39 -13.29 1.63 7.86
C LYS A 39 -12.81 2.25 6.57
N VAL A 40 -13.65 2.35 5.55
CA VAL A 40 -13.32 2.88 4.23
C VAL A 40 -13.25 4.41 4.25
N HIS A 41 -14.22 5.09 4.85
CA HIS A 41 -14.40 6.53 4.78
C HIS A 41 -13.23 7.35 5.35
N ASN A 42 -12.47 6.79 6.28
CA ASN A 42 -11.36 7.47 6.94
C ASN A 42 -9.98 7.04 6.40
N HIS A 43 -9.95 6.16 5.39
CA HIS A 43 -8.70 5.63 4.86
C HIS A 43 -8.38 6.22 3.47
N PRO A 44 -7.30 7.02 3.33
CA PRO A 44 -7.00 7.73 2.08
C PRO A 44 -6.73 6.83 0.87
N CYS A 45 -6.37 5.55 1.06
CA CYS A 45 -6.17 4.61 -0.03
C CYS A 45 -7.45 3.86 -0.45
N TYR A 46 -8.54 3.95 0.33
CA TYR A 46 -9.78 3.22 0.09
C TYR A 46 -10.94 4.13 -0.34
N SER A 47 -10.89 5.42 -0.01
CA SER A 47 -11.87 6.42 -0.40
C SER A 47 -11.22 7.54 -1.20
N GLU A 48 -11.77 7.81 -2.38
CA GLU A 48 -11.32 8.94 -3.20
C GLU A 48 -11.61 10.28 -2.53
N GLU A 49 -12.71 10.42 -1.81
CA GLU A 49 -13.00 11.65 -1.05
C GLU A 49 -12.04 11.82 0.12
N ALA A 50 -11.81 10.76 0.91
CA ALA A 50 -10.96 10.79 2.08
C ALA A 50 -9.50 11.21 1.78
N HIS A 51 -8.97 10.88 0.60
CA HIS A 51 -7.57 11.16 0.29
C HIS A 51 -7.24 12.66 0.18
N HIS A 52 -8.23 13.52 0.03
CA HIS A 52 -8.05 14.98 0.02
C HIS A 52 -7.97 15.58 1.43
N TYR A 53 -8.41 14.86 2.45
CA TYR A 53 -8.57 15.36 3.82
C TYR A 53 -7.72 14.61 4.83
N PHE A 54 -7.58 13.29 4.68
CA PHE A 54 -6.85 12.45 5.60
C PHE A 54 -5.45 12.12 5.07
N ALA A 55 -4.48 12.19 5.96
CA ALA A 55 -3.09 11.87 5.67
C ALA A 55 -2.77 10.43 6.09
N ARG A 56 -1.78 9.84 5.40
CA ARG A 56 -1.15 8.58 5.77
C ARG A 56 0.33 8.79 6.07
N MET A 57 0.90 7.83 6.75
CA MET A 57 2.32 7.71 6.95
C MET A 57 2.77 6.27 6.66
N HIS A 58 3.97 6.12 6.13
CA HIS A 58 4.66 4.83 6.07
C HIS A 58 5.95 4.87 6.89
N VAL A 59 6.35 3.71 7.42
CA VAL A 59 7.65 3.54 8.09
C VAL A 59 8.41 2.35 7.50
N ALA A 60 9.66 2.56 7.19
CA ALA A 60 10.54 1.56 6.60
C ALA A 60 11.25 0.77 7.71
N VAL A 61 10.63 -0.29 8.22
CA VAL A 61 11.18 -1.14 9.30
C VAL A 61 11.55 -2.55 8.83
N ALA A 62 11.19 -2.93 7.62
CA ALA A 62 11.24 -4.30 7.10
C ALA A 62 12.30 -4.47 5.99
N PRO A 63 13.60 -4.66 6.31
CA PRO A 63 14.66 -4.70 5.30
C PRO A 63 14.72 -5.99 4.47
N ALA A 64 14.29 -7.14 5.00
CA ALA A 64 14.34 -8.41 4.30
C ALA A 64 13.11 -8.65 3.42
N CYS A 65 13.25 -9.50 2.40
CA CYS A 65 12.14 -10.02 1.61
C CYS A 65 12.35 -11.51 1.35
N ASN A 66 11.26 -12.27 1.36
CA ASN A 66 11.25 -13.72 1.17
C ASN A 66 10.95 -14.14 -0.28
N ILE A 67 10.82 -13.19 -1.21
CA ILE A 67 10.70 -13.45 -2.64
C ILE A 67 11.63 -12.53 -3.43
N GLN A 68 11.87 -12.85 -4.71
CA GLN A 68 12.43 -11.94 -5.69
C GLN A 68 11.43 -11.73 -6.83
N CYS A 69 11.19 -10.46 -7.17
CA CYS A 69 10.42 -10.08 -8.35
C CYS A 69 11.37 -9.58 -9.45
N HIS A 70 11.10 -9.88 -10.71
CA HIS A 70 11.91 -9.40 -11.84
C HIS A 70 11.86 -7.88 -12.04
N TYR A 71 10.86 -7.21 -11.48
CA TYR A 71 10.73 -5.74 -11.49
C TYR A 71 11.26 -5.08 -10.21
N CYS A 72 11.90 -5.83 -9.31
CA CYS A 72 12.43 -5.29 -8.06
C CYS A 72 13.95 -5.43 -7.99
N ASN A 73 14.62 -4.36 -7.55
CA ASN A 73 16.02 -4.39 -7.17
C ASN A 73 16.13 -4.10 -5.67
N ARG A 74 16.65 -5.08 -4.92
CA ARG A 74 16.77 -5.03 -3.46
C ARG A 74 17.69 -3.94 -2.91
N LYS A 75 18.34 -3.17 -3.78
CA LYS A 75 19.06 -1.94 -3.42
C LYS A 75 18.09 -0.80 -3.06
N TYR A 76 16.86 -0.87 -3.54
CA TYR A 76 15.82 0.14 -3.40
C TYR A 76 14.61 -0.40 -2.62
N ASP A 77 13.65 0.46 -2.35
CA ASP A 77 12.38 0.10 -1.73
C ASP A 77 11.58 -0.91 -2.57
N CYS A 78 10.61 -1.55 -1.94
CA CYS A 78 9.74 -2.53 -2.60
C CYS A 78 8.92 -1.90 -3.73
N ALA A 79 9.08 -2.40 -4.95
CA ALA A 79 8.39 -1.90 -6.14
C ALA A 79 6.88 -2.28 -6.20
N ASN A 80 6.37 -3.01 -5.21
CA ASN A 80 4.94 -3.30 -5.07
C ASN A 80 4.16 -2.13 -4.47
N GLU A 81 4.84 -1.20 -3.81
CA GLU A 81 4.24 -0.01 -3.20
C GLU A 81 4.95 1.27 -3.62
N SER A 82 6.28 1.22 -3.77
CA SER A 82 7.13 2.37 -4.05
C SER A 82 7.54 2.44 -5.51
N ARG A 83 7.92 3.63 -5.95
CA ARG A 83 8.58 3.80 -7.24
C ARG A 83 9.96 3.15 -7.19
N PRO A 84 10.42 2.48 -8.24
CA PRO A 84 11.79 2.00 -8.32
C PRO A 84 12.81 3.14 -8.16
N GLY A 85 13.99 2.83 -7.61
CA GLY A 85 15.08 3.81 -7.44
C GLY A 85 14.99 4.65 -6.16
N VAL A 86 13.97 4.47 -5.35
CA VAL A 86 13.81 5.15 -4.05
C VAL A 86 14.45 4.32 -2.94
N VAL A 87 15.11 5.00 -2.01
CA VAL A 87 15.69 4.42 -0.78
C VAL A 87 15.16 5.19 0.41
N SER A 88 14.44 4.50 1.30
CA SER A 88 13.92 5.07 2.54
C SER A 88 14.90 4.91 3.71
N GLU A 89 14.74 5.77 4.71
CA GLU A 89 15.45 5.67 5.98
C GLU A 89 14.98 4.42 6.76
N LEU A 90 15.88 3.43 6.91
CA LEU A 90 15.55 2.22 7.66
C LEU A 90 15.53 2.51 9.16
N LEU A 91 14.39 2.25 9.80
CA LEU A 91 14.15 2.54 11.21
C LEU A 91 14.14 1.26 12.06
N THR A 92 14.55 1.38 13.33
CA THR A 92 14.18 0.40 14.36
C THR A 92 12.71 0.56 14.75
N PRO A 93 12.07 -0.43 15.41
CA PRO A 93 10.71 -0.26 15.92
C PRO A 93 10.53 0.97 16.80
N ASP A 94 11.45 1.24 17.73
CA ASP A 94 11.40 2.40 18.62
C ASP A 94 11.50 3.73 17.85
N GLN A 95 12.38 3.81 16.84
CA GLN A 95 12.49 4.97 15.96
C GLN A 95 11.22 5.18 15.14
N ALA A 96 10.63 4.10 14.62
CA ALA A 96 9.39 4.16 13.87
C ALA A 96 8.22 4.67 14.73
N VAL A 97 8.12 4.20 15.97
CA VAL A 97 7.11 4.68 16.93
C VAL A 97 7.32 6.16 17.25
N LYS A 98 8.55 6.58 17.57
CA LYS A 98 8.88 7.98 17.85
C LYS A 98 8.55 8.88 16.65
N LYS A 99 8.90 8.45 15.44
CA LYS A 99 8.59 9.15 14.19
C LYS A 99 7.09 9.26 13.98
N THR A 100 6.34 8.19 14.22
CA THR A 100 4.88 8.18 14.09
C THR A 100 4.22 9.19 15.02
N MET A 101 4.62 9.22 16.28
CA MET A 101 4.09 10.17 17.26
C MET A 101 4.41 11.61 16.88
N ALA A 102 5.63 11.87 16.40
CA ALA A 102 6.04 13.20 15.93
C ALA A 102 5.21 13.65 14.71
N VAL A 103 5.04 12.78 13.73
CA VAL A 103 4.24 13.06 12.53
C VAL A 103 2.79 13.32 12.91
N ALA A 104 2.19 12.46 13.72
CA ALA A 104 0.80 12.58 14.14
C ALA A 104 0.52 13.87 14.94
N ALA A 105 1.48 14.34 15.74
CA ALA A 105 1.38 15.59 16.47
C ALA A 105 1.42 16.83 15.54
N ASN A 106 2.20 16.74 14.45
CA ASN A 106 2.39 17.86 13.51
C ASN A 106 1.48 17.81 12.28
N ILE A 107 0.96 16.63 11.94
CA ILE A 107 0.00 16.42 10.84
C ILE A 107 -1.27 15.80 11.45
N PRO A 108 -2.16 16.62 12.02
CA PRO A 108 -3.32 16.11 12.73
C PRO A 108 -4.35 15.40 11.85
N GLN A 109 -4.28 15.53 10.54
CA GLN A 109 -5.09 14.79 9.57
C GLN A 109 -4.66 13.32 9.39
N MET A 110 -3.53 12.91 9.95
CA MET A 110 -3.02 11.54 9.83
C MET A 110 -3.97 10.54 10.51
N THR A 111 -4.43 9.54 9.77
CA THR A 111 -5.31 8.47 10.28
C THR A 111 -4.68 7.09 10.24
N VAL A 112 -3.74 6.87 9.31
CA VAL A 112 -3.21 5.53 9.01
C VAL A 112 -1.69 5.53 9.00
N LEU A 113 -1.10 4.52 9.65
CA LEU A 113 0.29 4.14 9.50
C LEU A 113 0.39 2.80 8.78
N GLY A 114 1.19 2.74 7.72
CA GLY A 114 1.49 1.53 6.97
C GLY A 114 2.95 1.08 7.10
N ILE A 115 3.17 -0.23 7.10
CA ILE A 115 4.47 -0.83 6.88
C ILE A 115 4.45 -1.52 5.51
N ALA A 116 5.27 -1.01 4.57
CA ALA A 116 5.29 -1.46 3.18
C ALA A 116 6.70 -1.77 2.66
N GLY A 117 7.70 -1.70 3.51
CA GLY A 117 9.06 -1.96 3.07
C GLY A 117 10.16 -1.55 4.04
N PRO A 118 11.40 -1.43 3.49
CA PRO A 118 11.84 -1.56 2.07
C PRO A 118 11.80 -2.98 1.49
N GLY A 119 11.64 -4.02 2.32
CA GLY A 119 11.39 -5.39 1.93
C GLY A 119 9.93 -5.80 2.06
N ASP A 120 9.70 -6.94 2.72
CA ASP A 120 8.34 -7.41 3.02
C ASP A 120 8.11 -7.41 4.54
N PRO A 121 7.07 -6.76 5.06
CA PRO A 121 6.80 -6.69 6.49
C PRO A 121 6.68 -8.05 7.17
N LEU A 122 6.08 -9.03 6.51
CA LEU A 122 5.87 -10.37 7.07
C LEU A 122 7.09 -11.30 6.90
N ALA A 123 8.10 -10.87 6.13
CA ALA A 123 9.43 -11.47 6.15
C ALA A 123 10.30 -10.89 7.29
N ASN A 124 9.78 -9.91 8.03
CA ASN A 124 10.42 -9.26 9.19
C ASN A 124 9.43 -9.20 10.37
N PRO A 125 8.82 -10.33 10.78
CA PRO A 125 7.70 -10.33 11.71
C PRO A 125 8.05 -9.70 13.07
N GLU A 126 9.26 -9.95 13.59
CA GLU A 126 9.71 -9.40 14.87
C GLU A 126 9.68 -7.87 14.88
N ARG A 127 10.21 -7.23 13.81
CA ARG A 127 10.25 -5.76 13.72
C ARG A 127 8.87 -5.18 13.46
N THR A 128 8.11 -5.81 12.58
CA THR A 128 6.77 -5.37 12.19
C THR A 128 5.82 -5.44 13.39
N PHE A 129 5.74 -6.59 14.06
CA PHE A 129 4.82 -6.77 15.18
C PHE A 129 5.25 -6.01 16.43
N GLU A 130 6.56 -5.84 16.69
CA GLU A 130 7.02 -4.99 17.78
C GLU A 130 6.62 -3.52 17.53
N THR A 131 6.75 -3.03 16.29
CA THR A 131 6.28 -1.69 15.93
C THR A 131 4.77 -1.55 16.17
N PHE A 132 3.98 -2.53 15.75
CA PHE A 132 2.52 -2.51 15.92
C PHE A 132 2.10 -2.62 17.40
N ARG A 133 2.74 -3.48 18.17
CA ARG A 133 2.50 -3.61 19.60
C ARG A 133 2.69 -2.27 20.32
N GLN A 134 3.83 -1.63 20.09
CA GLN A 134 4.12 -0.33 20.72
C GLN A 134 3.14 0.77 20.25
N LEU A 135 2.75 0.79 18.99
CA LEU A 135 1.80 1.78 18.48
C LEU A 135 0.39 1.53 19.02
N SER A 136 -0.04 0.28 19.13
CA SER A 136 -1.34 -0.06 19.75
C SER A 136 -1.45 0.43 21.19
N GLU A 137 -0.34 0.49 21.92
CA GLU A 137 -0.27 1.01 23.29
C GLU A 137 -0.15 2.54 23.36
N LYS A 138 0.71 3.13 22.52
CA LYS A 138 1.11 4.55 22.63
C LYS A 138 0.28 5.50 21.73
N ALA A 139 -0.28 4.98 20.65
CA ALA A 139 -1.04 5.73 19.65
C ALA A 139 -2.26 4.93 19.15
N PRO A 140 -3.19 4.54 20.05
CA PRO A 140 -4.33 3.67 19.72
C PRO A 140 -5.33 4.31 18.74
N ASP A 141 -5.26 5.61 18.56
CA ASP A 141 -6.08 6.40 17.61
C ASP A 141 -5.61 6.27 16.15
N ILE A 142 -4.42 5.70 15.92
CA ILE A 142 -3.87 5.49 14.58
C ILE A 142 -4.20 4.08 14.10
N LYS A 143 -4.82 3.98 12.93
CA LYS A 143 -5.05 2.70 12.25
C LYS A 143 -3.74 2.18 11.65
N LEU A 144 -3.54 0.89 11.75
CA LEU A 144 -2.35 0.21 11.25
C LEU A 144 -2.67 -0.49 9.92
N CYS A 145 -1.71 -0.52 9.01
CA CYS A 145 -1.83 -1.18 7.73
C CYS A 145 -0.52 -1.91 7.37
N VAL A 146 -0.63 -3.00 6.65
CA VAL A 146 0.51 -3.75 6.13
C VAL A 146 0.36 -3.96 4.64
N SER A 147 1.47 -3.87 3.89
CA SER A 147 1.51 -4.28 2.50
C SER A 147 2.55 -5.38 2.31
N THR A 148 2.12 -6.53 1.83
CA THR A 148 2.92 -7.76 1.77
C THR A 148 2.82 -8.45 0.41
N ASN A 149 3.82 -9.25 0.07
CA ASN A 149 3.76 -10.17 -1.07
C ASN A 149 2.87 -11.40 -0.80
N GLY A 150 2.47 -11.62 0.45
CA GLY A 150 1.54 -12.66 0.83
C GLY A 150 2.14 -14.03 1.15
N LEU A 151 3.45 -14.27 0.91
CA LEU A 151 4.05 -15.60 1.13
C LEU A 151 3.95 -16.07 2.60
N ALA A 152 4.21 -15.16 3.56
CA ALA A 152 4.13 -15.46 4.99
C ALA A 152 2.79 -15.03 5.63
N LEU A 153 1.81 -14.66 4.82
CA LEU A 153 0.56 -14.09 5.30
C LEU A 153 -0.28 -15.07 6.12
N PRO A 154 -0.52 -16.33 5.71
CA PRO A 154 -1.33 -17.26 6.49
C PRO A 154 -0.85 -17.45 7.93
N ASP A 155 0.45 -17.50 8.14
CA ASP A 155 1.05 -17.67 9.46
C ASP A 155 0.97 -16.38 10.31
N SER A 156 0.69 -15.25 9.69
CA SER A 156 0.69 -13.91 10.30
C SER A 156 -0.71 -13.37 10.61
N VAL A 157 -1.78 -13.94 10.03
CA VAL A 157 -3.15 -13.39 10.14
C VAL A 157 -3.63 -13.31 11.59
N GLU A 158 -3.37 -14.34 12.40
CA GLU A 158 -3.80 -14.35 13.81
C GLU A 158 -3.07 -13.26 14.63
N GLU A 159 -1.81 -12.96 14.32
CA GLU A 159 -1.08 -11.90 14.99
C GLU A 159 -1.55 -10.52 14.50
N LEU A 160 -1.72 -10.34 13.19
CA LEU A 160 -2.26 -9.11 12.62
C LEU A 160 -3.60 -8.73 13.26
N ALA A 161 -4.49 -9.69 13.45
CA ALA A 161 -5.83 -9.46 14.02
C ALA A 161 -5.83 -9.00 15.50
N LYS A 162 -4.70 -9.08 16.21
CA LYS A 162 -4.57 -8.57 17.59
C LYS A 162 -4.33 -7.06 17.65
N HIS A 163 -3.97 -6.44 16.53
CA HIS A 163 -3.63 -5.03 16.46
C HIS A 163 -4.77 -4.20 15.85
N ASN A 164 -4.65 -2.87 15.90
CA ASN A 164 -5.62 -1.94 15.31
C ASN A 164 -5.54 -1.90 13.78
N ILE A 165 -5.69 -3.08 13.12
CA ILE A 165 -5.59 -3.27 11.68
C ILE A 165 -6.98 -3.48 11.09
N ASP A 166 -7.42 -2.56 10.24
CA ASP A 166 -8.65 -2.69 9.46
C ASP A 166 -8.36 -3.13 8.01
N HIS A 167 -7.13 -2.95 7.54
CA HIS A 167 -6.77 -3.07 6.12
C HIS A 167 -5.41 -3.77 5.94
N VAL A 168 -5.37 -4.69 4.99
CA VAL A 168 -4.13 -5.33 4.52
C VAL A 168 -4.06 -5.25 3.00
N THR A 169 -2.89 -4.89 2.47
CA THR A 169 -2.62 -4.94 1.04
C THR A 169 -1.81 -6.18 0.71
N ILE A 170 -2.26 -6.95 -0.29
CA ILE A 170 -1.53 -8.11 -0.81
C ILE A 170 -1.16 -7.84 -2.26
N THR A 171 0.09 -8.07 -2.65
CA THR A 171 0.49 -8.00 -4.06
C THR A 171 0.24 -9.36 -4.72
N ILE A 172 -0.71 -9.42 -5.67
CA ILE A 172 -1.05 -10.61 -6.46
C ILE A 172 -0.97 -10.24 -7.94
N ASN A 173 0.07 -10.72 -8.63
CA ASN A 173 0.31 -10.43 -10.05
C ASN A 173 -0.18 -11.53 -10.99
N CYS A 174 -0.53 -12.69 -10.46
CA CYS A 174 -0.97 -13.86 -11.21
C CYS A 174 -1.70 -14.87 -10.31
N VAL A 175 -2.47 -15.74 -10.94
CA VAL A 175 -3.13 -16.92 -10.33
C VAL A 175 -2.73 -18.21 -11.05
N ASP A 176 -1.95 -18.11 -12.12
CA ASP A 176 -1.34 -19.23 -12.86
C ASP A 176 0.15 -19.31 -12.55
N PRO A 177 0.68 -20.46 -12.07
CA PRO A 177 2.09 -20.66 -11.80
C PRO A 177 3.01 -20.46 -13.00
N ASP A 178 2.55 -20.70 -14.23
CA ASP A 178 3.34 -20.50 -15.45
C ASP A 178 3.51 -19.01 -15.79
N VAL A 179 2.53 -18.20 -15.47
CA VAL A 179 2.66 -16.72 -15.50
C VAL A 179 3.55 -16.25 -14.34
N GLY A 180 3.36 -16.80 -13.14
CA GLY A 180 4.13 -16.48 -11.95
C GLY A 180 5.63 -16.77 -12.11
N ALA A 181 5.99 -17.86 -12.78
CA ALA A 181 7.39 -18.22 -13.06
C ALA A 181 8.13 -17.17 -13.92
N LYS A 182 7.40 -16.38 -14.73
CA LYS A 182 7.97 -15.28 -15.52
C LYS A 182 8.20 -14.02 -14.69
N ILE A 183 7.53 -13.88 -13.53
CA ILE A 183 7.55 -12.71 -12.67
C ILE A 183 8.47 -12.93 -11.47
N TYR A 184 8.43 -14.12 -10.88
CA TYR A 184 9.12 -14.48 -9.65
C TYR A 184 10.19 -15.55 -9.91
N PRO A 185 11.47 -15.17 -10.01
CA PRO A 185 12.56 -16.13 -10.27
C PRO A 185 12.76 -17.12 -9.12
N TRP A 186 12.47 -16.69 -7.88
CA TRP A 186 12.52 -17.58 -6.71
C TRP A 186 11.72 -16.99 -5.53
N ILE A 187 11.33 -17.90 -4.64
CA ILE A 187 10.85 -17.61 -3.29
C ILE A 187 11.73 -18.31 -2.27
N PHE A 188 11.74 -17.80 -1.02
CA PHE A 188 12.37 -18.46 0.11
C PHE A 188 11.29 -19.08 0.99
N TRP A 189 11.18 -20.39 0.96
CA TRP A 189 10.15 -21.16 1.64
C TRP A 189 10.77 -22.36 2.37
N GLU A 190 10.38 -22.60 3.63
CA GLU A 190 10.91 -23.70 4.45
C GLU A 190 12.44 -23.79 4.43
N ASN A 191 13.13 -22.66 4.61
CA ASN A 191 14.59 -22.54 4.60
C ASN A 191 15.27 -22.93 3.27
N LYS A 192 14.53 -22.92 2.16
CA LYS A 192 15.05 -23.22 0.81
C LYS A 192 14.65 -22.17 -0.20
N ARG A 193 15.50 -21.97 -1.21
CA ARG A 193 15.09 -21.23 -2.41
C ARG A 193 14.39 -22.18 -3.35
N ILE A 194 13.13 -21.86 -3.68
CA ILE A 194 12.34 -22.61 -4.65
C ILE A 194 12.17 -21.71 -5.87
N HIS A 195 12.44 -22.26 -7.05
CA HIS A 195 12.53 -21.50 -8.29
C HIS A 195 11.36 -21.78 -9.24
N GLY A 196 11.12 -20.80 -10.14
CA GLY A 196 10.22 -20.96 -11.28
C GLY A 196 8.80 -21.33 -10.89
N ARG A 197 8.21 -22.27 -11.64
CA ARG A 197 6.80 -22.66 -11.52
C ARG A 197 6.42 -23.19 -10.12
N GLU A 198 7.29 -23.99 -9.51
CA GLU A 198 7.04 -24.54 -8.17
C GLU A 198 6.97 -23.44 -7.11
N GLY A 199 7.94 -22.52 -7.12
CA GLY A 199 7.92 -21.37 -6.21
C GLY A 199 6.72 -20.45 -6.44
N ALA A 200 6.35 -20.22 -7.69
CA ALA A 200 5.17 -19.45 -8.03
C ALA A 200 3.87 -20.11 -7.55
N ALA A 201 3.75 -21.43 -7.65
CA ALA A 201 2.58 -22.17 -7.17
C ALA A 201 2.40 -22.03 -5.66
N ILE A 202 3.47 -22.18 -4.88
CA ILE A 202 3.44 -21.99 -3.43
C ILE A 202 3.03 -20.54 -3.09
N LEU A 203 3.63 -19.54 -3.74
CA LEU A 203 3.31 -18.14 -3.49
C LEU A 203 1.82 -17.86 -3.74
N ILE A 204 1.28 -18.32 -4.86
CA ILE A 204 -0.13 -18.16 -5.24
C ILE A 204 -1.05 -18.82 -4.21
N GLU A 205 -0.73 -20.02 -3.75
CA GLU A 205 -1.49 -20.72 -2.72
C GLU A 205 -1.52 -19.93 -1.40
N GLN A 206 -0.35 -19.46 -0.93
CA GLN A 206 -0.25 -18.69 0.30
C GLN A 206 -0.99 -17.35 0.21
N GLN A 207 -0.91 -16.67 -0.92
CA GLN A 207 -1.64 -15.42 -1.18
C GLN A 207 -3.15 -15.63 -1.08
N GLN A 208 -3.67 -16.66 -1.75
CA GLN A 208 -5.10 -16.94 -1.76
C GLN A 208 -5.62 -17.38 -0.38
N LYS A 209 -4.87 -18.25 0.30
CA LYS A 209 -5.19 -18.69 1.67
C LYS A 209 -5.19 -17.51 2.64
N GLY A 210 -4.16 -16.68 2.60
CA GLY A 210 -4.05 -15.51 3.47
C GLY A 210 -5.16 -14.49 3.21
N LEU A 211 -5.56 -14.28 1.95
CA LEU A 211 -6.68 -13.41 1.59
C LEU A 211 -7.97 -13.91 2.22
N GLU A 212 -8.32 -15.19 2.06
CA GLU A 212 -9.52 -15.78 2.63
C GLU A 212 -9.53 -15.71 4.18
N MET A 213 -8.39 -15.93 4.82
CA MET A 213 -8.25 -15.81 6.26
C MET A 213 -8.47 -14.37 6.76
N LEU A 214 -7.95 -13.36 6.07
CA LEU A 214 -8.18 -11.94 6.40
C LEU A 214 -9.65 -11.57 6.25
N VAL A 215 -10.29 -11.97 5.16
CA VAL A 215 -11.71 -11.72 4.91
C VAL A 215 -12.58 -12.37 6.00
N ALA A 216 -12.25 -13.60 6.40
CA ALA A 216 -12.95 -14.30 7.51
C ALA A 216 -12.80 -13.58 8.85
N LYS A 217 -11.74 -12.78 9.05
CA LYS A 217 -11.54 -11.93 10.23
C LYS A 217 -12.20 -10.55 10.12
N GLY A 218 -12.87 -10.24 9.01
CA GLY A 218 -13.46 -8.92 8.76
C GLY A 218 -12.42 -7.82 8.48
N ILE A 219 -11.20 -8.20 8.09
CA ILE A 219 -10.14 -7.28 7.67
C ILE A 219 -10.31 -7.03 6.17
N LEU A 220 -10.33 -5.75 5.77
CA LEU A 220 -10.48 -5.37 4.37
C LEU A 220 -9.19 -5.64 3.61
N VAL A 221 -9.31 -6.30 2.47
CA VAL A 221 -8.17 -6.63 1.62
C VAL A 221 -8.16 -5.77 0.36
N LYS A 222 -7.06 -5.04 0.18
CA LYS A 222 -6.69 -4.42 -1.09
C LYS A 222 -5.69 -5.33 -1.80
N VAL A 223 -5.90 -5.58 -3.07
CA VAL A 223 -4.93 -6.29 -3.91
C VAL A 223 -4.21 -5.29 -4.81
N ASN A 224 -2.89 -5.29 -4.78
CA ASN A 224 -2.06 -4.60 -5.76
C ASN A 224 -1.62 -5.58 -6.85
N SER A 225 -1.63 -5.15 -8.11
CA SER A 225 -1.08 -5.92 -9.23
C SER A 225 -0.25 -5.00 -10.12
N VAL A 226 0.96 -5.41 -10.46
CA VAL A 226 1.81 -4.71 -11.42
C VAL A 226 1.49 -5.22 -12.82
N LEU A 227 1.04 -4.32 -13.71
CA LEU A 227 0.77 -4.63 -15.11
C LEU A 227 2.08 -4.71 -15.91
N ILE A 228 2.38 -5.89 -16.42
CA ILE A 228 3.59 -6.22 -17.18
C ILE A 228 3.17 -6.64 -18.59
N PRO A 229 3.24 -5.74 -19.60
CA PRO A 229 2.79 -6.02 -20.94
C PRO A 229 3.45 -7.26 -21.57
N GLY A 230 2.64 -8.15 -22.15
CA GLY A 230 3.09 -9.41 -22.73
C GLY A 230 3.42 -10.51 -21.72
N VAL A 231 3.23 -10.26 -20.42
CA VAL A 231 3.45 -11.26 -19.37
C VAL A 231 2.15 -11.58 -18.63
N ASN A 232 1.48 -10.56 -18.07
CA ASN A 232 0.27 -10.75 -17.29
C ASN A 232 -0.90 -9.84 -17.68
N ASP A 233 -0.79 -9.03 -18.72
CA ASP A 233 -1.79 -8.07 -19.17
C ASP A 233 -3.17 -8.70 -19.39
N GLU A 234 -3.28 -9.79 -20.16
CA GLU A 234 -4.53 -10.51 -20.33
C GLU A 234 -4.95 -11.30 -19.07
N HIS A 235 -3.96 -11.78 -18.31
CA HIS A 235 -4.17 -12.61 -17.12
C HIS A 235 -4.69 -11.83 -15.91
N LEU A 236 -4.43 -10.51 -15.82
CA LEU A 236 -4.89 -9.69 -14.70
C LEU A 236 -6.43 -9.58 -14.62
N LYS A 237 -7.16 -9.82 -15.70
CA LYS A 237 -8.62 -9.95 -15.67
C LYS A 237 -9.08 -11.17 -14.87
N GLU A 238 -8.31 -12.28 -14.96
CA GLU A 238 -8.56 -13.49 -14.18
C GLU A 238 -8.20 -13.28 -12.71
N VAL A 239 -7.07 -12.61 -12.45
CA VAL A 239 -6.70 -12.18 -11.09
C VAL A 239 -7.83 -11.36 -10.47
N SER A 240 -8.36 -10.35 -11.19
CA SER A 240 -9.44 -9.48 -10.70
C SER A 240 -10.69 -10.29 -10.31
N ARG A 241 -11.11 -11.22 -11.15
CA ARG A 241 -12.25 -12.11 -10.86
C ARG A 241 -12.02 -13.00 -9.65
N MET A 242 -10.84 -13.63 -9.57
CA MET A 242 -10.49 -14.52 -8.46
C MET A 242 -10.45 -13.77 -7.12
N VAL A 243 -9.78 -12.60 -7.06
CA VAL A 243 -9.67 -11.84 -5.81
C VAL A 243 -11.03 -11.31 -5.34
N LYS A 244 -11.93 -10.94 -6.29
CA LYS A 244 -13.33 -10.59 -5.99
C LYS A 244 -14.09 -11.78 -5.38
N GLN A 245 -14.00 -12.96 -6.00
CA GLN A 245 -14.66 -14.18 -5.52
C GLN A 245 -14.20 -14.56 -4.11
N LYS A 246 -12.95 -14.27 -3.77
CA LYS A 246 -12.37 -14.53 -2.43
C LYS A 246 -12.61 -13.38 -1.43
N GLY A 247 -13.35 -12.35 -1.81
CA GLY A 247 -13.80 -11.29 -0.91
C GLY A 247 -12.86 -10.09 -0.79
N ALA A 248 -11.87 -9.93 -1.69
CA ALA A 248 -11.09 -8.70 -1.73
C ALA A 248 -12.00 -7.49 -1.98
N PHE A 249 -11.75 -6.41 -1.24
CA PHE A 249 -12.56 -5.19 -1.30
C PHE A 249 -12.16 -4.29 -2.47
N LEU A 250 -10.86 -4.17 -2.73
CA LEU A 250 -10.31 -3.20 -3.69
C LEU A 250 -9.17 -3.81 -4.49
N HIS A 251 -9.15 -3.57 -5.81
CA HIS A 251 -8.03 -3.94 -6.68
C HIS A 251 -7.35 -2.68 -7.24
N ASN A 252 -6.03 -2.64 -7.15
CA ASN A 252 -5.18 -1.57 -7.64
C ASN A 252 -4.22 -2.12 -8.70
N VAL A 253 -4.46 -1.81 -9.96
CA VAL A 253 -3.56 -2.16 -11.06
C VAL A 253 -2.60 -0.99 -11.29
N MET A 254 -1.32 -1.24 -11.07
CA MET A 254 -0.24 -0.28 -11.18
C MET A 254 0.61 -0.53 -12.43
N PRO A 255 1.17 0.51 -13.06
CA PRO A 255 2.06 0.30 -14.18
C PRO A 255 3.41 -0.29 -13.73
N LEU A 256 3.96 -1.20 -14.53
CA LEU A 256 5.37 -1.56 -14.44
C LEU A 256 6.22 -0.32 -14.75
N ILE A 257 7.17 -0.04 -13.87
CA ILE A 257 8.23 0.94 -14.07
C ILE A 257 9.53 0.16 -14.27
N ALA A 258 10.11 0.23 -15.47
CA ALA A 258 11.22 -0.65 -15.89
C ALA A 258 12.35 0.11 -16.59
N GLU A 259 12.70 1.30 -16.08
CA GLU A 259 13.89 2.02 -16.54
C GLU A 259 15.15 1.21 -16.22
N ALA A 260 16.06 1.12 -17.19
CA ALA A 260 17.28 0.32 -17.09
C ALA A 260 18.18 0.77 -15.92
N GLU A 261 18.16 2.06 -15.59
CA GLU A 261 18.94 2.70 -14.53
C GLU A 261 18.62 2.13 -13.14
N HIS A 262 17.40 1.62 -12.95
CA HIS A 262 17.01 0.99 -11.70
C HIS A 262 17.64 -0.41 -11.51
N GLY A 263 18.26 -0.98 -12.57
CA GLY A 263 18.95 -2.26 -12.50
C GLY A 263 18.05 -3.44 -12.12
N THR A 264 16.75 -3.36 -12.38
CA THR A 264 15.82 -4.49 -12.27
C THR A 264 16.03 -5.43 -13.45
N PHE A 265 15.70 -6.73 -13.30
CA PHE A 265 15.83 -7.68 -14.41
C PHE A 265 15.03 -7.22 -15.63
N TYR A 266 13.79 -6.84 -15.45
CA TYR A 266 12.96 -6.36 -16.55
C TYR A 266 13.49 -5.07 -17.18
N GLY A 267 13.97 -4.11 -16.39
CA GLY A 267 14.58 -2.88 -16.92
C GLY A 267 15.80 -3.16 -17.79
N VAL A 268 16.73 -4.01 -17.31
CA VAL A 268 17.94 -4.40 -18.03
C VAL A 268 17.63 -5.19 -19.30
N MET A 269 16.58 -6.03 -19.27
CA MET A 269 16.16 -6.83 -20.43
C MET A 269 15.29 -6.05 -21.42
N GLY A 270 15.05 -4.77 -21.20
CA GLY A 270 14.27 -3.93 -22.11
C GLY A 270 12.76 -4.21 -22.09
N GLN A 271 12.23 -4.81 -21.01
CA GLN A 271 10.79 -4.95 -20.81
C GLN A 271 10.18 -3.56 -20.69
N ARG A 272 9.25 -3.22 -21.57
CA ARG A 272 8.54 -1.94 -21.47
C ARG A 272 7.47 -1.95 -20.39
N GLY A 273 7.19 -0.80 -19.81
CA GLY A 273 5.98 -0.56 -19.05
C GLY A 273 4.73 -0.40 -19.96
N PRO A 274 3.52 -0.44 -19.39
CA PRO A 274 2.30 -0.11 -20.12
C PRO A 274 2.24 1.39 -20.41
N ASN A 275 1.60 1.76 -21.52
CA ASN A 275 1.19 3.15 -21.72
C ASN A 275 -0.12 3.45 -20.96
N ALA A 276 -0.48 4.74 -20.86
CA ALA A 276 -1.67 5.16 -20.12
C ALA A 276 -2.98 4.55 -20.64
N LYS A 277 -3.10 4.33 -21.97
CA LYS A 277 -4.28 3.73 -22.57
C LYS A 277 -4.39 2.24 -22.25
N GLU A 278 -3.27 1.51 -22.26
CA GLU A 278 -3.22 0.09 -21.87
C GLU A 278 -3.62 -0.09 -20.40
N LEU A 279 -3.07 0.75 -19.52
CA LEU A 279 -3.40 0.72 -18.09
C LEU A 279 -4.90 1.01 -17.88
N GLN A 280 -5.43 2.08 -18.49
CA GLN A 280 -6.82 2.45 -18.36
C GLN A 280 -7.74 1.37 -18.91
N ALA A 281 -7.46 0.84 -20.09
CA ALA A 281 -8.26 -0.21 -20.71
C ALA A 281 -8.35 -1.48 -19.84
N LEU A 282 -7.24 -1.86 -19.21
CA LEU A 282 -7.25 -2.99 -18.29
C LEU A 282 -8.03 -2.68 -17.00
N GLN A 283 -7.82 -1.49 -16.41
CA GLN A 283 -8.60 -1.06 -15.23
C GLN A 283 -10.10 -1.03 -15.53
N ASP A 284 -10.49 -0.58 -16.71
CA ASP A 284 -11.92 -0.57 -17.14
C ASP A 284 -12.46 -1.99 -17.35
N ALA A 285 -11.66 -2.88 -17.92
CA ALA A 285 -12.03 -4.28 -18.09
C ALA A 285 -12.19 -5.02 -16.74
N CYS A 286 -11.42 -4.65 -15.72
CA CYS A 286 -11.51 -5.20 -14.37
C CYS A 286 -12.66 -4.58 -13.55
N ALA A 287 -13.07 -3.35 -13.84
CA ALA A 287 -14.05 -2.60 -13.05
C ALA A 287 -15.48 -3.21 -13.10
N GLY A 288 -15.80 -4.02 -14.11
CA GLY A 288 -17.07 -4.76 -14.16
C GLY A 288 -17.22 -5.81 -13.07
N ASP A 289 -16.11 -6.34 -12.58
CA ASP A 289 -16.08 -7.42 -11.59
C ASP A 289 -15.64 -6.93 -10.20
N MET A 290 -14.92 -5.81 -10.10
CA MET A 290 -14.19 -5.41 -8.88
C MET A 290 -14.17 -3.90 -8.68
N ASN A 291 -14.18 -3.44 -7.42
CA ASN A 291 -13.87 -2.05 -7.08
C ASN A 291 -12.41 -1.75 -7.45
N MET A 292 -12.19 -0.74 -8.30
CA MET A 292 -10.87 -0.39 -8.80
C MET A 292 -10.33 0.88 -8.15
N MET A 293 -9.11 0.82 -7.60
CA MET A 293 -8.38 2.01 -7.16
C MET A 293 -7.76 2.72 -8.37
N ARG A 294 -8.15 3.97 -8.63
CA ARG A 294 -7.61 4.77 -9.76
C ARG A 294 -6.75 5.97 -9.32
N HIS A 295 -6.74 6.28 -8.03
CA HIS A 295 -6.03 7.41 -7.43
C HIS A 295 -4.68 7.06 -6.79
N CYS A 296 -4.15 5.85 -7.05
CA CYS A 296 -2.85 5.40 -6.51
C CYS A 296 -1.71 6.31 -6.98
N ARG A 297 -0.81 6.69 -6.06
CA ARG A 297 0.36 7.54 -6.34
C ARG A 297 1.70 6.83 -6.15
N GLN A 298 1.71 5.52 -5.88
CA GLN A 298 2.91 4.73 -5.59
C GLN A 298 3.80 5.44 -4.55
N CYS A 299 3.35 5.41 -3.30
CA CYS A 299 4.01 6.07 -2.18
C CYS A 299 5.39 5.46 -1.90
N ARG A 300 6.31 6.26 -1.33
CA ARG A 300 7.57 5.74 -0.78
C ARG A 300 7.29 4.89 0.46
N ALA A 301 8.23 3.99 0.82
CA ALA A 301 8.13 3.18 2.03
C ALA A 301 8.27 3.99 3.34
N ASP A 302 8.56 5.28 3.26
CA ASP A 302 8.62 6.26 4.35
C ASP A 302 7.80 7.54 4.07
N ALA A 303 6.83 7.47 3.14
CA ALA A 303 6.03 8.62 2.74
C ALA A 303 5.18 9.17 3.89
N VAL A 304 5.04 10.50 3.95
CA VAL A 304 4.30 11.24 4.99
C VAL A 304 3.45 12.34 4.36
N GLY A 305 2.17 12.42 4.71
CA GLY A 305 1.27 13.50 4.29
C GLY A 305 0.01 13.02 3.55
N LEU A 306 -0.68 13.92 2.88
CA LEU A 306 -1.81 13.60 2.01
C LEU A 306 -1.36 12.74 0.81
N LEU A 307 -2.28 12.04 0.18
CA LEU A 307 -1.94 11.22 -0.98
C LEU A 307 -1.45 12.11 -2.14
N GLY A 308 -0.22 11.87 -2.59
CA GLY A 308 0.48 12.73 -3.57
C GLY A 308 1.46 13.73 -2.94
N GLU A 309 1.40 13.95 -1.63
CA GLU A 309 2.41 14.70 -0.88
C GLU A 309 3.45 13.74 -0.27
N ASP A 310 4.65 14.26 -0.08
CA ASP A 310 5.69 13.62 0.71
C ASP A 310 6.43 14.66 1.56
N ARG A 311 6.05 14.74 2.82
CA ARG A 311 6.64 15.60 3.83
C ARG A 311 7.69 14.89 4.67
N GLY A 312 8.16 13.72 4.23
CA GLY A 312 9.12 12.89 4.97
C GLY A 312 10.40 13.65 5.37
N ALA A 313 10.84 14.59 4.52
CA ALA A 313 12.02 15.43 4.81
C ALA A 313 11.86 16.35 6.04
N GLU A 314 10.64 16.62 6.51
CA GLU A 314 10.38 17.40 7.73
C GLU A 314 10.59 16.54 9.00
N PHE A 315 10.57 15.22 8.86
CA PHE A 315 10.53 14.24 9.95
C PHE A 315 11.66 13.22 9.86
N THR A 316 12.87 13.67 9.50
CA THR A 316 14.08 12.85 9.61
C THR A 316 14.44 12.64 11.08
N MET A 317 15.13 11.54 11.43
CA MET A 317 15.37 11.20 12.83
C MET A 317 16.13 12.27 13.59
N ASP A 318 17.10 12.94 12.97
CA ASP A 318 17.83 14.06 13.56
C ASP A 318 16.93 15.23 13.96
N LYS A 319 15.88 15.52 13.17
CA LYS A 319 14.90 16.56 13.48
C LYS A 319 13.93 16.14 14.58
N ILE A 320 13.48 14.88 14.53
CA ILE A 320 12.55 14.33 15.51
C ILE A 320 13.17 14.25 16.91
N GLU A 321 14.47 14.01 17.02
CA GLU A 321 15.17 13.97 18.30
C GLU A 321 15.12 15.31 19.04
N LEU A 322 14.93 16.41 18.31
CA LEU A 322 14.81 17.78 18.85
C LEU A 322 13.37 18.19 19.16
N MET A 323 12.38 17.37 18.81
CA MET A 323 10.97 17.67 19.02
C MET A 323 10.52 17.27 20.42
N ASP A 324 9.90 18.20 21.14
CA ASP A 324 9.13 17.90 22.35
C ASP A 324 7.68 17.59 21.94
N ILE A 325 7.21 16.36 22.24
CA ILE A 325 5.94 15.84 21.76
C ILE A 325 5.05 15.48 22.95
N ASP A 326 4.06 16.33 23.21
CA ASP A 326 2.90 15.97 24.05
C ASP A 326 1.88 15.22 23.19
N TYR A 327 2.00 13.88 23.17
CA TYR A 327 1.10 13.07 22.35
C TYR A 327 -0.33 13.03 22.86
N ALA A 328 -0.57 13.18 24.17
CA ALA A 328 -1.91 13.22 24.74
C ALA A 328 -2.68 14.45 24.22
N ALA A 329 -2.06 15.63 24.28
CA ALA A 329 -2.63 16.85 23.70
C ALA A 329 -2.80 16.74 22.17
N ALA A 330 -1.86 16.07 21.50
CA ALA A 330 -1.94 15.81 20.05
C ALA A 330 -3.14 14.92 19.69
N MET A 331 -3.42 13.87 20.46
CA MET A 331 -4.58 12.98 20.25
C MET A 331 -5.91 13.77 20.37
N GLU A 332 -6.06 14.59 21.40
CA GLU A 332 -7.27 15.41 21.56
C GLU A 332 -7.48 16.37 20.40
N LYS A 333 -6.41 17.00 19.94
CA LYS A 333 -6.45 17.89 18.77
C LYS A 333 -6.83 17.14 17.51
N ARG A 334 -6.26 15.94 17.31
CA ARG A 334 -6.54 15.08 16.17
C ARG A 334 -7.99 14.64 16.14
N ALA A 335 -8.54 14.18 17.28
CA ALA A 335 -9.94 13.78 17.39
C ALA A 335 -10.87 14.90 16.90
N LYS A 336 -10.69 16.13 17.39
CA LYS A 336 -11.49 17.29 16.99
C LYS A 336 -11.39 17.60 15.48
N ILE A 337 -10.20 17.46 14.91
CA ILE A 337 -9.98 17.71 13.47
C ILE A 337 -10.61 16.61 12.63
N HIS A 338 -10.47 15.35 13.06
CA HIS A 338 -11.09 14.23 12.36
C HIS A 338 -12.62 14.31 12.37
N ASP A 339 -13.21 14.70 13.50
CA ASP A 339 -14.67 14.89 13.61
C ASP A 339 -15.14 16.00 12.67
N ALA A 340 -14.47 17.15 12.65
CA ALA A 340 -14.78 18.25 11.74
C ALA A 340 -14.67 17.84 10.25
N ILE A 341 -13.66 17.04 9.89
CA ILE A 341 -13.51 16.53 8.52
C ILE A 341 -14.67 15.58 8.18
N ARG A 342 -15.05 14.67 9.09
CA ARG A 342 -16.18 13.75 8.89
C ARG A 342 -17.48 14.49 8.68
N GLU A 343 -17.78 15.47 9.53
CA GLU A 343 -18.97 16.33 9.41
C GLU A 343 -19.02 17.05 8.06
N GLU A 344 -17.88 17.57 7.58
CA GLU A 344 -17.78 18.21 6.26
C GLU A 344 -18.05 17.22 5.12
N LEU A 345 -17.47 16.01 5.20
CA LEU A 345 -17.66 14.98 4.20
C LEU A 345 -19.11 14.48 4.16
N ASP A 346 -19.74 14.29 5.32
CA ASP A 346 -21.13 13.85 5.42
C ASP A 346 -22.09 14.92 4.91
N ALA A 347 -21.83 16.19 5.18
CA ALA A 347 -22.61 17.30 4.63
C ALA A 347 -22.49 17.37 3.09
N LYS A 348 -21.31 17.14 2.52
CA LYS A 348 -21.11 17.09 1.07
C LYS A 348 -21.86 15.92 0.41
N ARG A 349 -21.90 14.76 1.07
CA ARG A 349 -22.64 13.57 0.59
C ARG A 349 -24.14 13.83 0.62
N ALA A 350 -24.66 14.39 1.71
CA ALA A 350 -26.07 14.73 1.82
C ALA A 350 -26.51 15.72 0.72
N GLY A 351 -25.71 16.76 0.44
CA GLY A 351 -26.01 17.73 -0.61
C GLY A 351 -25.92 17.17 -2.04
N LYS A 352 -25.18 16.07 -2.27
CA LYS A 352 -25.16 15.35 -3.57
C LYS A 352 -26.37 14.44 -3.76
N ALA A 353 -26.92 13.89 -2.68
CA ALA A 353 -28.09 13.00 -2.72
C ALA A 353 -29.41 13.77 -3.05
N GLU A 354 -29.44 15.10 -2.88
CA GLU A 354 -30.59 15.98 -3.14
C GLU A 354 -30.59 16.57 -4.57
N GLN A 355 -29.55 16.32 -5.37
CA GLN A 355 -29.44 16.76 -6.77
C GLN A 355 -29.64 15.60 -7.76
#